data_fac03abcf66530b9871d856f94077736
#
_entry.id   fac03abcf66530b9871d856f94077736
#
_cell.length_a   1.000
_cell.length_b   1.000
_cell.length_c   1.000
_cell.angle_alpha   90.00
_cell.angle_beta   90.00
_cell.angle_gamma   90.00
#
_symmetry.space_group_name_H-M   'P 1'
#
loop_
_entity.id
_entity.type
_entity.pdbx_description
1 polymer ?
#
loop_
_entity_poly.entity_id
_entity_poly.type
_entity_poly.pdbx_seq_one_letter_code
_entity_poly.pdbx_strand_id
1 'polypeptide(L)'
;MIDEENVNQAIYDYAYEKYGEESLELFLRYIDEFPEKDWELPDETWSNNFLAWLFFEKVLPQTGITIAEEFAENTPELSPEMKENVLQMKNIIRSKFLVISKKGSFLKIRDRKRGDVYNVKILTDNPIYPNTVINGRIHPFGEHYRFAGVFQMSTSPLILDPEVLFGAYENDALKKIESIPLRQSSSLQSIMN
;
A
#
# COMPACT_ATOMS: atom_id res chain seq x y z
N MET A 1 6.45 -6.07 -24.63
CA MET A 1 5.11 -6.51 -24.13
C MET A 1 4.95 -5.96 -22.74
N ILE A 2 3.86 -5.27 -22.47
CA ILE A 2 3.57 -4.71 -21.14
C ILE A 2 2.93 -5.82 -20.30
N ASP A 3 3.56 -6.14 -19.17
CA ASP A 3 3.12 -7.16 -18.22
C ASP A 3 2.92 -6.56 -16.81
N GLU A 4 2.55 -7.40 -15.85
CA GLU A 4 2.27 -6.97 -14.49
C GLU A 4 3.47 -6.31 -13.80
N GLU A 5 4.70 -6.72 -14.10
CA GLU A 5 5.90 -6.23 -13.42
C GLU A 5 6.30 -4.84 -13.88
N ASN A 6 6.04 -4.52 -15.16
CA ASN A 6 6.47 -3.28 -15.79
C ASN A 6 5.33 -2.29 -16.08
N VAL A 7 4.07 -2.64 -15.83
CA VAL A 7 2.92 -1.77 -16.16
C VAL A 7 2.97 -0.41 -15.45
N ASN A 8 3.43 -0.34 -14.22
CA ASN A 8 3.56 0.94 -13.51
C ASN A 8 4.60 1.85 -14.18
N GLN A 9 5.73 1.26 -14.62
CA GLN A 9 6.75 1.99 -15.37
C GLN A 9 6.21 2.46 -16.71
N ALA A 10 5.44 1.62 -17.41
CA ALA A 10 4.83 1.99 -18.68
C ALA A 10 3.82 3.16 -18.55
N ILE A 11 3.05 3.19 -17.45
CA ILE A 11 2.15 4.32 -17.14
C ILE A 11 2.96 5.59 -16.87
N TYR A 12 4.07 5.47 -16.12
CA TYR A 12 4.97 6.59 -15.86
C TYR A 12 5.58 7.15 -17.16
N ASP A 13 6.11 6.26 -18.01
CA ASP A 13 6.72 6.62 -19.29
C ASP A 13 5.71 7.30 -20.22
N TYR A 14 4.47 6.77 -20.28
CA TYR A 14 3.36 7.39 -21.02
C TYR A 14 3.05 8.79 -20.50
N ALA A 15 2.96 8.95 -19.17
CA ALA A 15 2.68 10.26 -18.58
C ALA A 15 3.79 11.26 -18.88
N TYR A 16 5.06 10.81 -18.81
CA TYR A 16 6.21 11.63 -19.12
C TYR A 16 6.26 12.02 -20.62
N GLU A 17 6.02 11.06 -21.53
CA GLU A 17 6.00 11.31 -22.97
C GLU A 17 4.89 12.28 -23.38
N LYS A 18 3.70 12.09 -22.80
CA LYS A 18 2.52 12.88 -23.16
C LYS A 18 2.54 14.29 -22.59
N TYR A 19 2.95 14.42 -21.34
CA TYR A 19 2.91 15.70 -20.62
C TYR A 19 4.28 16.38 -20.56
N GLY A 20 5.39 15.66 -20.85
CA GLY A 20 6.74 16.17 -21.01
C GLY A 20 7.22 17.04 -19.85
N GLU A 21 7.90 18.15 -20.17
CA GLU A 21 8.30 19.15 -19.18
C GLU A 21 7.08 19.81 -18.50
N GLU A 22 5.95 19.87 -19.19
CA GLU A 22 4.67 20.30 -18.62
C GLU A 22 4.17 19.34 -17.53
N SER A 23 4.68 18.10 -17.48
CA SER A 23 4.34 17.16 -16.41
C SER A 23 4.77 17.68 -15.05
N LEU A 24 5.90 18.36 -14.95
CA LEU A 24 6.33 18.98 -13.70
C LEU A 24 5.38 20.10 -13.28
N GLU A 25 4.92 20.93 -14.23
CA GLU A 25 3.89 21.94 -13.96
C GLU A 25 2.55 21.30 -13.58
N LEU A 26 2.19 20.21 -14.26
CA LEU A 26 1.01 19.42 -13.91
C LEU A 26 1.11 18.88 -12.49
N PHE A 27 2.26 18.34 -12.11
CA PHE A 27 2.52 17.86 -10.75
C PHE A 27 2.43 18.98 -9.72
N LEU A 28 3.10 20.10 -9.96
CA LEU A 28 3.07 21.27 -9.08
C LEU A 28 1.65 21.85 -8.94
N ARG A 29 0.86 21.81 -10.01
CA ARG A 29 -0.54 22.27 -10.00
C ARG A 29 -1.42 21.48 -9.04
N TYR A 30 -1.19 20.17 -8.91
CA TYR A 30 -2.03 19.28 -8.10
C TYR A 30 -1.47 18.96 -6.72
N ILE A 31 -0.30 19.50 -6.38
CA ILE A 31 0.35 19.23 -5.09
C ILE A 31 -0.54 19.64 -3.90
N ASP A 32 -1.24 20.76 -4.04
CA ASP A 32 -2.14 21.26 -3.00
C ASP A 32 -3.41 20.42 -2.82
N GLU A 33 -3.77 19.62 -3.82
CA GLU A 33 -4.91 18.72 -3.79
C GLU A 33 -4.54 17.34 -3.24
N PHE A 34 -3.24 17.03 -3.09
CA PHE A 34 -2.80 15.75 -2.59
C PHE A 34 -3.21 15.54 -1.13
N PRO A 35 -3.96 14.47 -0.80
CA PRO A 35 -4.54 14.28 0.54
C PRO A 35 -3.50 14.08 1.64
N GLU A 36 -2.26 13.74 1.29
CA GLU A 36 -1.16 13.48 2.22
C GLU A 36 -0.05 14.55 2.13
N LYS A 37 -0.35 15.70 1.54
CA LYS A 37 0.64 16.76 1.32
C LYS A 37 1.35 17.24 2.60
N ASP A 38 0.62 17.24 3.72
CA ASP A 38 1.11 17.72 5.01
C ASP A 38 1.67 16.59 5.89
N TRP A 39 1.79 15.37 5.37
CA TRP A 39 2.34 14.27 6.14
C TRP A 39 3.86 14.38 6.20
N GLU A 40 4.41 14.21 7.40
CA GLU A 40 5.86 14.12 7.62
C GLU A 40 6.38 12.76 7.13
N LEU A 41 6.65 12.66 5.85
CA LEU A 41 7.20 11.49 5.18
C LEU A 41 8.59 11.81 4.64
N PRO A 42 9.50 10.80 4.53
CA PRO A 42 10.70 10.96 3.72
C PRO A 42 10.35 11.40 2.30
N ASP A 43 11.13 12.30 1.72
CA ASP A 43 10.88 12.93 0.40
C ASP A 43 10.57 11.89 -0.70
N GLU A 44 11.33 10.81 -0.75
CA GLU A 44 11.12 9.73 -1.71
C GLU A 44 9.77 9.02 -1.50
N THR A 45 9.39 8.77 -0.24
CA THR A 45 8.09 8.15 0.10
C THR A 45 6.95 9.09 -0.27
N TRP A 46 7.10 10.38 0.04
CA TRP A 46 6.12 11.39 -0.29
C TRP A 46 5.92 11.49 -1.80
N SER A 47 7.01 11.60 -2.57
CA SER A 47 6.98 11.70 -4.03
C SER A 47 6.32 10.48 -4.68
N ASN A 48 6.69 9.27 -4.26
CA ASN A 48 6.08 8.04 -4.77
C ASN A 48 4.59 7.94 -4.46
N ASN A 49 4.16 8.38 -3.27
CA ASN A 49 2.75 8.40 -2.90
C ASN A 49 1.96 9.46 -3.66
N PHE A 50 2.56 10.61 -3.92
CA PHE A 50 1.98 11.64 -4.74
C PHE A 50 1.78 11.17 -6.19
N LEU A 51 2.79 10.56 -6.79
CA LEU A 51 2.70 9.99 -8.15
C LEU A 51 1.63 8.88 -8.23
N ALA A 52 1.58 7.99 -7.25
CA ALA A 52 0.55 6.96 -7.21
C ALA A 52 -0.86 7.56 -7.12
N TRP A 53 -1.05 8.58 -6.30
CA TRP A 53 -2.32 9.30 -6.23
C TRP A 53 -2.65 10.00 -7.54
N LEU A 54 -1.70 10.69 -8.14
CA LEU A 54 -1.89 11.41 -9.40
C LEU A 54 -2.27 10.48 -10.56
N PHE A 55 -1.64 9.31 -10.62
CA PHE A 55 -1.86 8.36 -11.72
C PHE A 55 -3.16 7.57 -11.56
N PHE A 56 -3.52 7.19 -10.35
CA PHE A 56 -4.60 6.23 -10.13
C PHE A 56 -5.86 6.84 -9.52
N GLU A 57 -5.76 7.96 -8.79
CA GLU A 57 -6.90 8.53 -8.06
C GLU A 57 -7.33 9.90 -8.62
N LYS A 58 -6.36 10.72 -9.08
CA LYS A 58 -6.68 12.06 -9.56
C LYS A 58 -7.32 12.02 -10.94
N VAL A 59 -8.58 12.42 -11.01
CA VAL A 59 -9.26 12.65 -12.28
C VAL A 59 -8.76 13.99 -12.85
N LEU A 60 -8.21 13.97 -14.07
CA LEU A 60 -7.71 15.15 -14.72
C LEU A 60 -8.88 15.95 -15.33
N PRO A 61 -9.01 17.26 -15.05
CA PRO A 61 -10.10 18.07 -15.58
C PRO A 61 -10.16 18.12 -17.12
N GLN A 62 -9.01 17.98 -17.78
CA GLN A 62 -8.90 18.05 -19.24
C GLN A 62 -9.50 16.83 -19.94
N THR A 63 -9.38 15.66 -19.33
CA THR A 63 -9.78 14.37 -19.91
C THR A 63 -10.99 13.76 -19.23
N GLY A 64 -11.25 14.13 -17.97
CA GLY A 64 -12.31 13.55 -17.14
C GLY A 64 -12.01 12.14 -16.61
N ILE A 65 -10.78 11.65 -16.81
CA ILE A 65 -10.31 10.34 -16.39
C ILE A 65 -8.95 10.44 -15.68
N THR A 66 -8.49 9.35 -15.05
CA THR A 66 -7.15 9.28 -14.47
C THR A 66 -6.09 9.04 -15.55
N ILE A 67 -4.81 9.29 -15.22
CA ILE A 67 -3.70 9.02 -16.15
C ILE A 67 -3.63 7.52 -16.50
N ALA A 68 -3.89 6.63 -15.55
CA ALA A 68 -3.91 5.19 -15.81
C ALA A 68 -5.04 4.78 -16.76
N GLU A 69 -6.24 5.36 -16.60
CA GLU A 69 -7.34 5.13 -17.54
C GLU A 69 -7.00 5.65 -18.94
N GLU A 70 -6.42 6.84 -19.02
CA GLU A 70 -6.00 7.43 -20.28
C GLU A 70 -4.92 6.59 -20.98
N PHE A 71 -3.93 6.09 -20.23
CA PHE A 71 -2.94 5.14 -20.72
C PHE A 71 -3.62 3.87 -21.28
N ALA A 72 -4.57 3.29 -20.56
CA ALA A 72 -5.27 2.09 -21.00
C ALA A 72 -6.08 2.33 -22.30
N GLU A 73 -6.62 3.52 -22.50
CA GLU A 73 -7.38 3.87 -23.71
C GLU A 73 -6.47 4.11 -24.91
N ASN A 74 -5.28 4.68 -24.69
CA ASN A 74 -4.39 5.14 -25.77
C ASN A 74 -3.21 4.19 -26.06
N THR A 75 -3.11 3.03 -25.38
CA THR A 75 -2.04 2.05 -25.58
C THR A 75 -2.60 0.79 -26.24
N PRO A 76 -2.58 0.69 -27.59
CA PRO A 76 -3.17 -0.44 -28.30
C PRO A 76 -2.39 -1.76 -28.09
N GLU A 77 -1.14 -1.70 -27.61
CA GLU A 77 -0.29 -2.84 -27.32
C GLU A 77 -0.70 -3.59 -26.05
N LEU A 78 -1.60 -3.03 -25.24
CA LEU A 78 -2.13 -3.74 -24.08
C LEU A 78 -3.01 -4.90 -24.51
N SER A 79 -2.79 -6.06 -23.88
CA SER A 79 -3.76 -7.15 -24.00
C SER A 79 -5.10 -6.72 -23.40
N PRO A 80 -6.24 -7.30 -23.84
CA PRO A 80 -7.54 -7.01 -23.27
C PRO A 80 -7.60 -7.19 -21.75
N GLU A 81 -6.95 -8.24 -21.24
CA GLU A 81 -6.83 -8.51 -19.81
C GLU A 81 -6.02 -7.43 -19.08
N MET A 82 -4.87 -7.03 -19.64
CA MET A 82 -4.05 -5.99 -19.04
C MET A 82 -4.78 -4.64 -19.04
N LYS A 83 -5.49 -4.33 -20.11
CA LYS A 83 -6.32 -3.12 -20.18
C LYS A 83 -7.37 -3.09 -19.06
N GLU A 84 -8.07 -4.20 -18.86
CA GLU A 84 -9.06 -4.32 -17.77
C GLU A 84 -8.40 -4.15 -16.40
N ASN A 85 -7.25 -4.79 -16.18
CA ASN A 85 -6.50 -4.66 -14.94
C ASN A 85 -6.08 -3.21 -14.64
N VAL A 86 -5.59 -2.49 -15.65
CA VAL A 86 -5.23 -1.08 -15.52
C VAL A 86 -6.45 -0.21 -15.19
N LEU A 87 -7.58 -0.44 -15.85
CA LEU A 87 -8.82 0.29 -15.58
C LEU A 87 -9.34 0.08 -14.15
N GLN A 88 -9.04 -1.07 -13.54
CA GLN A 88 -9.40 -1.36 -12.15
C GLN A 88 -8.50 -0.66 -11.13
N MET A 89 -7.29 -0.23 -11.51
CA MET A 89 -6.32 0.38 -10.58
C MET A 89 -6.84 1.65 -9.89
N LYS A 90 -7.81 2.34 -10.47
CA LYS A 90 -8.48 3.49 -9.83
C LYS A 90 -9.29 3.14 -8.57
N ASN A 91 -9.66 1.87 -8.38
CA ASN A 91 -10.44 1.42 -7.23
C ASN A 91 -9.54 1.25 -5.99
N ILE A 92 -8.98 2.37 -5.54
CA ILE A 92 -8.04 2.41 -4.42
C ILE A 92 -8.74 2.17 -3.10
N ILE A 93 -8.17 1.28 -2.28
CA ILE A 93 -8.54 1.08 -0.88
C ILE A 93 -7.40 1.61 -0.02
N ARG A 94 -7.65 2.71 0.69
CA ARG A 94 -6.71 3.32 1.63
C ARG A 94 -7.08 2.93 3.05
N SER A 95 -6.18 2.26 3.76
CA SER A 95 -6.43 1.82 5.14
C SER A 95 -5.15 1.46 5.89
N LYS A 96 -5.35 1.12 7.18
CA LYS A 96 -4.38 0.39 8.00
C LYS A 96 -4.73 -1.08 7.91
N PHE A 97 -3.80 -1.88 7.42
CA PHE A 97 -3.97 -3.31 7.20
C PHE A 97 -3.14 -4.10 8.20
N LEU A 98 -3.72 -5.12 8.81
CA LEU A 98 -3.00 -6.10 9.62
C LEU A 98 -2.54 -7.26 8.73
N VAL A 99 -1.26 -7.58 8.73
CA VAL A 99 -0.72 -8.75 8.03
C VAL A 99 -1.11 -10.01 8.80
N ILE A 100 -1.91 -10.87 8.17
CA ILE A 100 -2.32 -12.17 8.72
C ILE A 100 -1.26 -13.23 8.44
N SER A 101 -0.80 -13.29 7.18
CA SER A 101 0.20 -14.27 6.76
C SER A 101 0.93 -13.82 5.50
N LYS A 102 2.13 -14.40 5.25
CA LYS A 102 2.88 -14.29 4.00
C LYS A 102 3.11 -15.68 3.42
N LYS A 103 2.85 -15.85 2.13
CA LYS A 103 3.15 -17.09 1.39
C LYS A 103 3.75 -16.72 0.03
N GLY A 104 5.05 -16.95 -0.14
CA GLY A 104 5.79 -16.50 -1.32
C GLY A 104 5.69 -14.98 -1.48
N SER A 105 5.29 -14.53 -2.67
CA SER A 105 5.07 -13.12 -3.01
C SER A 105 3.69 -12.59 -2.59
N PHE A 106 2.88 -13.35 -1.86
CA PHE A 106 1.55 -12.93 -1.46
C PHE A 106 1.45 -12.67 0.04
N LEU A 107 0.85 -11.54 0.39
CA LEU A 107 0.42 -11.20 1.74
C LEU A 107 -1.10 -11.40 1.84
N LYS A 108 -1.53 -12.06 2.89
CA LYS A 108 -2.93 -12.01 3.32
C LYS A 108 -3.05 -10.92 4.38
N ILE A 109 -3.82 -9.87 4.09
CA ILE A 109 -3.96 -8.71 4.97
C ILE A 109 -5.43 -8.47 5.30
N ARG A 110 -5.70 -7.90 6.48
CA ARG A 110 -7.04 -7.51 6.91
C ARG A 110 -7.12 -6.00 7.07
N ASP A 111 -8.12 -5.38 6.46
CA ASP A 111 -8.47 -3.99 6.72
C ASP A 111 -8.95 -3.84 8.17
N ARG A 112 -8.24 -3.03 8.96
CA ARG A 112 -8.57 -2.83 10.38
C ARG A 112 -9.86 -2.05 10.61
N LYS A 113 -10.30 -1.30 9.60
CA LYS A 113 -11.53 -0.48 9.69
C LYS A 113 -12.77 -1.25 9.24
N ARG A 114 -12.63 -2.02 8.14
CA ARG A 114 -13.77 -2.71 7.50
C ARG A 114 -13.85 -4.20 7.84
N GLY A 115 -12.72 -4.80 8.27
CA GLY A 115 -12.61 -6.24 8.52
C GLY A 115 -12.37 -7.08 7.27
N ASP A 116 -12.44 -6.51 6.08
CA ASP A 116 -12.25 -7.20 4.81
C ASP A 116 -10.84 -7.78 4.70
N VAL A 117 -10.72 -8.91 4.01
CA VAL A 117 -9.45 -9.62 3.83
C VAL A 117 -9.06 -9.61 2.36
N TYR A 118 -7.81 -9.25 2.10
CA TYR A 118 -7.25 -9.13 0.75
C TYR A 118 -6.01 -10.00 0.58
N ASN A 119 -5.84 -10.58 -0.61
CA ASN A 119 -4.60 -11.20 -1.04
C ASN A 119 -3.83 -10.18 -1.88
N VAL A 120 -2.70 -9.73 -1.36
CA VAL A 120 -1.89 -8.67 -2.00
C VAL A 120 -0.59 -9.26 -2.49
N LYS A 121 -0.30 -9.14 -3.78
CA LYS A 121 1.00 -9.48 -4.35
C LYS A 121 2.01 -8.39 -4.06
N ILE A 122 3.18 -8.79 -3.58
CA ILE A 122 4.30 -7.89 -3.31
C ILE A 122 5.43 -8.16 -4.30
N LEU A 123 6.06 -7.08 -4.78
CA LEU A 123 7.20 -7.13 -5.70
C LEU A 123 8.54 -6.89 -4.97
N THR A 124 8.54 -6.98 -3.65
CA THR A 124 9.73 -6.76 -2.83
C THR A 124 10.08 -7.99 -2.02
N ASP A 125 11.37 -8.26 -1.87
CA ASP A 125 11.90 -9.33 -1.00
C ASP A 125 12.00 -8.89 0.47
N ASN A 126 11.61 -7.66 0.81
CA ASN A 126 11.65 -7.19 2.19
C ASN A 126 10.87 -8.13 3.13
N PRO A 127 11.43 -8.46 4.28
CA PRO A 127 10.76 -9.31 5.23
C PRO A 127 9.54 -8.59 5.83
N ILE A 128 8.37 -9.14 5.58
CA ILE A 128 7.10 -8.69 6.16
C ILE A 128 6.55 -9.83 6.99
N TYR A 129 6.34 -9.58 8.28
CA TYR A 129 5.94 -10.60 9.24
C TYR A 129 4.45 -10.53 9.57
N PRO A 130 3.82 -11.64 9.97
CA PRO A 130 2.49 -11.61 10.57
C PRO A 130 2.42 -10.63 11.75
N ASN A 131 1.26 -10.04 11.96
CA ASN A 131 0.99 -8.99 12.96
C ASN A 131 1.69 -7.63 12.70
N THR A 132 2.35 -7.45 11.56
CA THR A 132 2.79 -6.13 11.11
C THR A 132 1.56 -5.32 10.68
N VAL A 133 1.49 -4.06 11.09
CA VAL A 133 0.49 -3.12 10.59
C VAL A 133 1.09 -2.35 9.42
N ILE A 134 0.40 -2.39 8.28
CA ILE A 134 0.75 -1.67 7.07
C ILE A 134 -0.22 -0.50 6.93
N ASN A 135 0.28 0.73 6.87
CA ASN A 135 -0.49 1.89 6.45
C ASN A 135 -0.20 2.17 4.98
N GLY A 136 -1.21 2.08 4.12
CA GLY A 136 -0.98 2.20 2.68
C GLY A 136 -2.26 2.14 1.87
N ARG A 137 -2.05 2.02 0.57
CA ARG A 137 -3.11 1.91 -0.45
C ARG A 137 -2.94 0.61 -1.19
N ILE A 138 -4.05 -0.06 -1.49
CA ILE A 138 -4.09 -1.21 -2.39
C ILE A 138 -5.12 -0.97 -3.48
N HIS A 139 -4.92 -1.59 -4.62
CA HIS A 139 -5.89 -1.62 -5.72
C HIS A 139 -6.05 -3.04 -6.27
N PRO A 140 -7.20 -3.36 -6.87
CA PRO A 140 -7.38 -4.64 -7.58
C PRO A 140 -6.43 -4.72 -8.78
N PHE A 141 -5.98 -5.95 -9.09
CA PHE A 141 -5.22 -6.26 -10.29
C PHE A 141 -5.45 -7.74 -10.64
N GLY A 142 -6.36 -8.01 -11.58
CA GLY A 142 -6.80 -9.37 -11.86
C GLY A 142 -7.44 -10.04 -10.63
N GLU A 143 -6.93 -11.22 -10.27
CA GLU A 143 -7.45 -12.01 -9.14
C GLU A 143 -6.86 -11.63 -7.77
N HIS A 144 -5.99 -10.62 -7.71
CA HIS A 144 -5.34 -10.19 -6.48
C HIS A 144 -5.31 -8.67 -6.35
N TYR A 145 -4.70 -8.18 -5.29
CA TYR A 145 -4.45 -6.77 -5.07
C TYR A 145 -2.96 -6.47 -5.15
N ARG A 146 -2.62 -5.20 -5.39
CA ARG A 146 -1.26 -4.67 -5.36
C ARG A 146 -1.21 -3.40 -4.51
N PHE A 147 -0.04 -3.08 -3.97
CA PHE A 147 0.15 -1.79 -3.33
C PHE A 147 0.28 -0.68 -4.38
N ALA A 148 -0.36 0.46 -4.12
CA ALA A 148 -0.21 1.69 -4.87
C ALA A 148 0.70 2.65 -4.09
N GLY A 149 1.85 2.96 -4.64
CA GLY A 149 2.88 3.75 -3.96
C GLY A 149 3.61 2.99 -2.86
N VAL A 150 4.24 3.75 -1.97
CA VAL A 150 4.98 3.22 -0.84
C VAL A 150 4.06 3.07 0.37
N PHE A 151 4.19 1.97 1.07
CA PHE A 151 3.46 1.73 2.32
C PHE A 151 4.41 1.85 3.53
N GLN A 152 3.85 2.31 4.64
CA GLN A 152 4.57 2.37 5.91
C GLN A 152 4.27 1.14 6.75
N MET A 153 5.31 0.54 7.30
CA MET A 153 5.18 -0.58 8.24
C MET A 153 5.42 -0.10 9.66
N SER A 154 4.50 -0.42 10.55
CA SER A 154 4.67 -0.27 11.98
C SER A 154 4.97 -1.66 12.57
N THR A 155 6.22 -1.88 12.93
CA THR A 155 6.66 -3.09 13.65
C THR A 155 6.61 -2.85 15.15
N SER A 156 5.50 -2.38 15.69
CA SER A 156 5.38 -2.35 17.15
C SER A 156 4.98 -3.75 17.64
N PRO A 157 5.91 -4.53 18.21
CA PRO A 157 5.60 -5.89 18.64
C PRO A 157 4.73 -5.94 19.90
N LEU A 158 4.27 -4.80 20.43
CA LEU A 158 3.70 -4.71 21.77
C LEU A 158 2.43 -3.88 21.92
N ILE A 159 1.85 -3.36 20.85
CA ILE A 159 0.45 -2.97 20.92
C ILE A 159 -0.35 -4.17 20.42
N LEU A 160 -0.47 -5.15 21.29
CA LEU A 160 -1.51 -6.18 21.19
C LEU A 160 -2.83 -5.40 21.25
N ASP A 161 -3.37 -5.10 20.08
CA ASP A 161 -4.72 -4.57 19.97
C ASP A 161 -5.65 -5.56 20.70
N PRO A 162 -6.44 -5.14 21.68
CA PRO A 162 -7.35 -6.04 22.39
C PRO A 162 -8.19 -6.89 21.43
N GLU A 163 -8.57 -6.36 20.25
CA GLU A 163 -9.32 -7.11 19.25
C GLU A 163 -8.50 -8.24 18.60
N VAL A 164 -7.17 -8.08 18.50
CA VAL A 164 -6.27 -9.17 18.04
C VAL A 164 -6.13 -10.24 19.11
N LEU A 165 -6.11 -9.85 20.38
CA LEU A 165 -6.16 -10.78 21.49
C LEU A 165 -7.45 -11.60 21.47
N PHE A 166 -8.62 -10.98 21.29
CA PHE A 166 -9.89 -11.70 21.26
C PHE A 166 -10.02 -12.66 20.08
N GLY A 167 -9.47 -12.31 18.90
CA GLY A 167 -9.43 -13.22 17.73
C GLY A 167 -8.44 -14.40 17.88
N ALA A 168 -7.45 -14.30 18.78
CA ALA A 168 -6.51 -15.38 19.09
C ALA A 168 -7.02 -16.30 20.21
N TYR A 169 -8.04 -15.87 20.97
CA TYR A 169 -8.61 -16.66 22.08
C TYR A 169 -9.38 -17.92 21.62
N GLU A 170 -9.77 -18.00 20.36
CA GLU A 170 -10.40 -19.22 19.84
C GLU A 170 -9.40 -20.34 19.47
N ASN A 171 -8.10 -20.11 19.55
CA ASN A 171 -7.09 -21.13 19.29
C ASN A 171 -6.12 -21.26 20.47
N ASP A 172 -5.92 -22.47 20.96
CA ASP A 172 -5.08 -23.00 22.04
C ASP A 172 -3.67 -22.36 22.30
N ALA A 173 -3.32 -21.27 21.63
CA ALA A 173 -2.04 -20.57 21.78
C ALA A 173 -1.90 -19.79 23.12
N LEU A 174 -3.01 -19.42 23.76
CA LEU A 174 -2.98 -18.61 24.99
C LEU A 174 -2.59 -19.40 26.22
N LYS A 175 -2.84 -20.69 26.26
CA LYS A 175 -2.34 -21.54 27.37
C LYS A 175 -0.82 -21.56 27.46
N LYS A 176 -0.09 -21.18 26.40
CA LYS A 176 1.36 -21.07 26.41
C LYS A 176 1.90 -19.72 26.92
N ILE A 177 1.11 -18.66 26.90
CA ILE A 177 1.54 -17.30 27.31
C ILE A 177 1.46 -17.17 28.86
N GLU A 178 0.49 -17.80 29.50
CA GLU A 178 0.36 -17.81 30.96
C GLU A 178 1.50 -18.55 31.67
N SER A 179 2.31 -19.34 30.95
CA SER A 179 3.46 -20.08 31.51
C SER A 179 4.80 -19.33 31.43
N ILE A 180 4.84 -18.12 30.86
CA ILE A 180 6.07 -17.32 30.78
C ILE A 180 6.17 -16.47 32.05
N PRO A 181 7.14 -16.77 32.97
CA PRO A 181 7.32 -15.97 34.17
C PRO A 181 7.69 -14.55 33.78
N LEU A 182 6.91 -13.57 34.26
CA LEU A 182 7.23 -12.15 34.16
C LEU A 182 8.61 -11.91 34.80
N ARG A 183 9.67 -11.83 33.99
CA ARG A 183 10.94 -11.29 34.43
C ARG A 183 10.70 -9.82 34.79
N GLN A 184 10.66 -9.54 36.08
CA GLN A 184 10.75 -8.19 36.62
C GLN A 184 12.04 -7.56 36.09
N SER A 185 11.90 -6.58 35.22
CA SER A 185 13.02 -5.74 34.73
C SER A 185 13.39 -4.75 35.83
N SER A 186 14.25 -5.19 36.77
CA SER A 186 14.88 -4.35 37.78
C SER A 186 16.11 -3.61 37.22
N SER A 187 16.01 -2.91 36.11
CA SER A 187 17.15 -2.20 35.53
C SER A 187 16.85 -0.79 34.96
N LEU A 188 15.79 -0.13 35.43
CA LEU A 188 15.51 1.26 35.04
C LEU A 188 15.76 2.29 36.16
N GLN A 189 16.39 1.91 37.27
CA GLN A 189 16.68 2.85 38.37
C GLN A 189 18.14 3.35 38.43
N SER A 190 19.01 3.07 37.43
CA SER A 190 20.43 3.48 37.49
C SER A 190 20.84 4.55 36.46
N ILE A 191 19.90 5.26 35.84
CA ILE A 191 20.24 6.35 34.86
C ILE A 191 19.72 7.73 35.33
N MET A 192 19.27 7.86 36.57
CA MET A 192 18.95 9.17 37.16
C MET A 192 19.68 9.35 38.50
N ASN A 193 21.03 9.47 38.43
CA ASN A 193 21.89 10.15 39.41
C ASN A 193 23.12 10.69 38.68
#